data_e0ba3f5b3545c1475f7bbeb2c6a1ac55
#
_entry.id   e0ba3f5b3545c1475f7bbeb2c6a1ac55
#
_cell.length_a   1.000
_cell.length_b   1.000
_cell.length_c   1.000
_cell.angle_alpha   90.00
_cell.angle_beta   90.00
_cell.angle_gamma   90.00
#
_symmetry.space_group_name_H-M   'P 1'
#
loop_
_entity.id
_entity.type
_entity.pdbx_description
1 polymer ?
#
loop_
_entity_poly.entity_id
_entity_poly.type
_entity_poly.pdbx_seq_one_letter_code
_entity_poly.pdbx_strand_id
1 'polypeptide(L)'
;ILGLKHAVVTSVTRDDLPDEGANQFAEVVRQCRKYNPETTIELLIPDMSGRKELMDIIYETKPDVLNHNVETIPAFYPKVRPAANFQRSLEVLKYAKECGLKTKSGLMVGFGETEEQVVEVFKALRDVGCDMVTVGQYLQPTKFHIAVKEYVHPQQFDRYRDIAFKMGFLRVNSGPLVRSSYHAEAI
;
A
#
# COMPACT_ATOMS: atom_id res chain seq x y z
N ILE A 1 -2.79 -25.99 -9.96
CA ILE A 1 -1.63 -25.11 -9.78
C ILE A 1 -1.87 -23.90 -10.66
N LEU A 2 -1.83 -22.68 -10.08
CA LEU A 2 -2.34 -21.46 -10.72
C LEU A 2 -1.39 -20.88 -11.78
N GLY A 3 -0.09 -21.22 -11.78
CA GLY A 3 0.90 -20.70 -12.74
C GLY A 3 1.05 -19.18 -12.69
N LEU A 4 1.00 -18.59 -11.50
CA LEU A 4 1.06 -17.15 -11.31
C LEU A 4 2.46 -16.61 -11.68
N LYS A 5 2.51 -15.54 -12.46
CA LYS A 5 3.74 -14.77 -12.74
C LYS A 5 4.04 -13.75 -11.66
N HIS A 6 3.02 -13.29 -10.95
CA HIS A 6 3.10 -12.34 -9.85
C HIS A 6 2.13 -12.73 -8.75
N ALA A 7 2.57 -12.64 -7.50
CA ALA A 7 1.76 -12.94 -6.33
C ALA A 7 1.77 -11.76 -5.35
N VAL A 8 0.59 -11.27 -4.99
CA VAL A 8 0.42 -10.30 -3.90
C VAL A 8 0.04 -11.05 -2.65
N VAL A 9 0.86 -10.95 -1.62
CA VAL A 9 0.66 -11.60 -0.32
C VAL A 9 0.37 -10.55 0.73
N THR A 10 -0.66 -10.76 1.51
CA THR A 10 -1.04 -9.88 2.61
C THR A 10 -1.57 -10.69 3.80
N SER A 11 -1.67 -10.07 4.94
CA SER A 11 -2.31 -10.61 6.14
C SER A 11 -3.20 -9.56 6.80
N VAL A 12 -4.01 -9.97 7.76
CA VAL A 12 -4.57 -9.05 8.77
C VAL A 12 -3.44 -8.60 9.69
N THR A 13 -3.61 -7.49 10.41
CA THR A 13 -2.69 -7.09 11.48
C THR A 13 -2.65 -8.18 12.56
N ARG A 14 -1.45 -8.46 13.03
CA ARG A 14 -1.18 -9.47 14.06
C ARG A 14 -0.48 -8.84 15.26
N ASP A 15 -1.02 -7.73 15.75
CA ASP A 15 -0.54 -7.03 16.95
C ASP A 15 -0.61 -7.92 18.21
N ASP A 16 -1.32 -9.05 18.11
CA ASP A 16 -1.38 -10.10 19.12
C ASP A 16 -0.10 -10.96 19.21
N LEU A 17 0.76 -10.91 18.18
CA LEU A 17 2.02 -11.67 18.13
C LEU A 17 3.21 -10.79 18.49
N PRO A 18 4.24 -11.35 19.16
CA PRO A 18 5.46 -10.60 19.48
C PRO A 18 6.20 -10.05 18.27
N ASP A 19 6.12 -10.75 17.14
CA ASP A 19 6.74 -10.39 15.86
C ASP A 19 5.76 -9.81 14.84
N GLU A 20 4.52 -9.52 15.25
CA GLU A 20 3.44 -8.99 14.40
C GLU A 20 3.28 -9.74 13.06
N GLY A 21 3.74 -11.00 12.99
CA GLY A 21 3.69 -11.85 11.81
C GLY A 21 4.85 -11.66 10.83
N ALA A 22 5.91 -10.94 11.20
CA ALA A 22 7.07 -10.69 10.34
C ALA A 22 7.74 -11.99 9.85
N ASN A 23 7.93 -12.96 10.76
CA ASN A 23 8.51 -14.27 10.39
C ASN A 23 7.63 -15.03 9.40
N GLN A 24 6.30 -14.91 9.50
CA GLN A 24 5.39 -15.56 8.57
C GLN A 24 5.51 -14.95 7.16
N PHE A 25 5.58 -13.62 7.05
CA PHE A 25 5.84 -12.97 5.75
C PHE A 25 7.17 -13.43 5.15
N ALA A 26 8.22 -13.44 5.96
CA ALA A 26 9.55 -13.89 5.51
C ALA A 26 9.53 -15.35 5.03
N GLU A 27 8.86 -16.23 5.76
CA GLU A 27 8.78 -17.64 5.38
C GLU A 27 7.97 -17.86 4.11
N VAL A 28 6.87 -17.12 3.92
CA VAL A 28 6.10 -17.17 2.67
C VAL A 28 6.97 -16.78 1.46
N VAL A 29 7.79 -15.74 1.57
CA VAL A 29 8.71 -15.37 0.48
C VAL A 29 9.69 -16.47 0.19
N ARG A 30 10.34 -17.05 1.22
CA ARG A 30 11.31 -18.15 1.06
C ARG A 30 10.67 -19.37 0.38
N GLN A 31 9.45 -19.74 0.79
CA GLN A 31 8.76 -20.88 0.19
C GLN A 31 8.31 -20.55 -1.25
N CYS A 32 7.81 -19.35 -1.52
CA CYS A 32 7.49 -18.94 -2.88
C CYS A 32 8.73 -19.01 -3.79
N ARG A 33 9.87 -18.48 -3.37
CA ARG A 33 11.13 -18.54 -4.15
C ARG A 33 11.58 -19.98 -4.38
N LYS A 34 11.43 -20.86 -3.39
CA LYS A 34 11.81 -22.28 -3.49
C LYS A 34 10.98 -23.05 -4.52
N TYR A 35 9.66 -22.85 -4.54
CA TYR A 35 8.74 -23.64 -5.36
C TYR A 35 8.31 -22.94 -6.66
N ASN A 36 8.44 -21.62 -6.75
CA ASN A 36 8.05 -20.80 -7.88
C ASN A 36 9.08 -19.69 -8.13
N PRO A 37 10.33 -20.04 -8.50
CA PRO A 37 11.45 -19.09 -8.56
C PRO A 37 11.22 -17.92 -9.55
N GLU A 38 10.41 -18.14 -10.58
CA GLU A 38 10.11 -17.14 -11.60
C GLU A 38 8.93 -16.19 -11.22
N THR A 39 8.25 -16.48 -10.10
CA THR A 39 7.12 -15.66 -9.66
C THR A 39 7.62 -14.45 -8.88
N THR A 40 7.27 -13.24 -9.35
CA THR A 40 7.53 -12.02 -8.60
C THR A 40 6.58 -11.90 -7.41
N ILE A 41 7.07 -11.35 -6.30
CA ILE A 41 6.37 -11.31 -5.01
C ILE A 41 6.20 -9.86 -4.55
N GLU A 42 4.96 -9.44 -4.38
CA GLU A 42 4.59 -8.21 -3.69
C GLU A 42 4.09 -8.55 -2.29
N LEU A 43 4.64 -7.90 -1.27
CA LEU A 43 4.14 -8.00 0.10
C LEU A 43 3.39 -6.73 0.48
N LEU A 44 2.12 -6.86 0.81
CA LEU A 44 1.33 -5.80 1.45
C LEU A 44 1.34 -6.05 2.96
N ILE A 45 2.15 -5.27 3.67
CA ILE A 45 2.40 -5.42 5.11
C ILE A 45 1.69 -4.36 5.95
N PRO A 46 1.38 -4.64 7.24
CA PRO A 46 1.04 -3.62 8.24
C PRO A 46 2.25 -2.73 8.55
N ASP A 47 2.08 -1.74 9.42
CA ASP A 47 3.15 -0.80 9.77
C ASP A 47 4.18 -1.34 10.79
N MET A 48 4.02 -2.59 11.23
CA MET A 48 4.87 -3.26 12.22
C MET A 48 5.14 -2.39 13.46
N SER A 49 4.16 -1.59 13.89
CA SER A 49 4.26 -0.62 14.98
C SER A 49 5.48 0.32 14.86
N GLY A 50 6.04 0.48 13.65
CA GLY A 50 7.25 1.22 13.36
C GLY A 50 8.55 0.54 13.81
N ARG A 51 8.50 -0.75 14.20
CA ARG A 51 9.66 -1.51 14.69
C ARG A 51 10.54 -1.97 13.54
N LYS A 52 11.72 -1.34 13.39
CA LYS A 52 12.66 -1.65 12.31
C LYS A 52 13.14 -3.10 12.34
N GLU A 53 13.37 -3.65 13.51
CA GLU A 53 13.80 -5.04 13.68
C GLU A 53 12.81 -6.07 13.11
N LEU A 54 11.51 -5.74 13.07
CA LEU A 54 10.52 -6.60 12.42
C LEU A 54 10.48 -6.39 10.91
N MET A 55 10.65 -5.13 10.48
CA MET A 55 10.77 -4.83 9.05
C MET A 55 12.00 -5.48 8.43
N ASP A 56 13.13 -5.52 9.14
CA ASP A 56 14.36 -6.18 8.68
C ASP A 56 14.15 -7.65 8.37
N ILE A 57 13.41 -8.38 9.22
CA ILE A 57 13.08 -9.81 8.98
C ILE A 57 12.40 -9.99 7.61
N ILE A 58 11.53 -9.05 7.23
CA ILE A 58 10.81 -9.08 5.97
C ILE A 58 11.71 -8.61 4.81
N TYR A 59 12.39 -7.46 4.98
CA TYR A 59 13.15 -6.79 3.92
C TYR A 59 14.38 -7.60 3.49
N GLU A 60 15.01 -8.32 4.40
CA GLU A 60 16.11 -9.25 4.09
C GLU A 60 15.69 -10.37 3.12
N THR A 61 14.41 -10.70 3.03
CA THR A 61 13.92 -11.69 2.05
C THR A 61 13.83 -11.13 0.62
N LYS A 62 14.02 -9.81 0.46
CA LYS A 62 14.03 -9.07 -0.81
C LYS A 62 12.79 -9.36 -1.65
N PRO A 63 11.57 -9.04 -1.18
CA PRO A 63 10.40 -9.08 -2.04
C PRO A 63 10.60 -8.15 -3.24
N ASP A 64 9.98 -8.45 -4.38
CA ASP A 64 10.11 -7.62 -5.59
C ASP A 64 9.44 -6.26 -5.42
N VAL A 65 8.36 -6.21 -4.62
CA VAL A 65 7.67 -4.98 -4.22
C VAL A 65 7.29 -5.06 -2.75
N LEU A 66 7.59 -4.00 -2.01
CA LEU A 66 7.01 -3.75 -0.69
C LEU A 66 5.86 -2.76 -0.81
N ASN A 67 4.68 -3.17 -0.41
CA ASN A 67 3.48 -2.37 -0.38
C ASN A 67 3.05 -2.11 1.07
N HIS A 68 2.78 -0.84 1.36
CA HIS A 68 2.14 -0.41 2.60
C HIS A 68 1.19 0.75 2.30
N ASN A 69 -0.11 0.54 2.52
CA ASN A 69 -1.12 1.53 2.16
C ASN A 69 -1.23 2.63 3.21
N VAL A 70 -1.31 3.88 2.77
CA VAL A 70 -1.71 5.01 3.63
C VAL A 70 -3.23 5.12 3.81
N GLU A 71 -4.00 4.46 2.96
CA GLU A 71 -5.46 4.27 2.97
C GLU A 71 -6.28 5.56 2.79
N THR A 72 -5.90 6.68 3.38
CA THR A 72 -6.62 7.96 3.29
C THR A 72 -5.72 9.15 3.60
N ILE A 73 -6.26 10.36 3.51
CA ILE A 73 -5.55 11.60 3.87
C ILE A 73 -5.35 11.71 5.39
N PRO A 74 -4.32 12.43 5.88
CA PRO A 74 -4.02 12.56 7.31
C PRO A 74 -5.21 13.02 8.16
N ALA A 75 -6.03 13.95 7.65
CA ALA A 75 -7.17 14.51 8.36
C ALA A 75 -8.25 13.47 8.72
N PHE A 76 -8.31 12.35 8.00
CA PHE A 76 -9.30 11.29 8.25
C PHE A 76 -8.77 10.13 9.09
N TYR A 77 -7.46 10.08 9.39
CA TYR A 77 -6.88 8.99 10.20
C TYR A 77 -7.64 8.76 11.52
N PRO A 78 -7.99 9.81 12.31
CA PRO A 78 -8.69 9.58 13.58
C PRO A 78 -10.03 8.85 13.44
N LYS A 79 -10.66 8.94 12.27
CA LYS A 79 -11.97 8.31 12.00
C LYS A 79 -11.85 7.00 11.21
N VAL A 80 -10.96 6.96 10.24
CA VAL A 80 -10.83 5.83 9.29
C VAL A 80 -9.86 4.76 9.82
N ARG A 81 -8.77 5.19 10.48
CA ARG A 81 -7.68 4.34 10.96
C ARG A 81 -7.18 4.79 12.34
N PRO A 82 -8.01 4.73 13.39
CA PRO A 82 -7.67 5.32 14.70
C PRO A 82 -6.43 4.70 15.36
N ALA A 83 -6.08 3.46 15.04
CA ALA A 83 -4.87 2.78 15.55
C ALA A 83 -3.61 3.04 14.71
N ALA A 84 -3.75 3.63 13.52
CA ALA A 84 -2.65 3.88 12.60
C ALA A 84 -2.16 5.33 12.68
N ASN A 85 -0.95 5.57 12.13
CA ASN A 85 -0.33 6.89 12.07
C ASN A 85 0.20 7.13 10.66
N PHE A 86 -0.19 8.26 10.02
CA PHE A 86 0.22 8.58 8.66
C PHE A 86 1.73 8.72 8.54
N GLN A 87 2.38 9.40 9.49
CA GLN A 87 3.82 9.58 9.48
C GLN A 87 4.55 8.24 9.60
N ARG A 88 4.09 7.35 10.48
CA ARG A 88 4.63 5.99 10.59
C ARG A 88 4.49 5.20 9.28
N SER A 89 3.36 5.34 8.59
CA SER A 89 3.18 4.70 7.26
C SER A 89 4.21 5.22 6.24
N LEU A 90 4.54 6.51 6.25
CA LEU A 90 5.60 7.07 5.42
C LEU A 90 6.98 6.54 5.81
N GLU A 91 7.25 6.39 7.11
CA GLU A 91 8.51 5.86 7.62
C GLU A 91 8.76 4.40 7.21
N VAL A 92 7.71 3.57 7.20
CA VAL A 92 7.77 2.19 6.67
C VAL A 92 8.23 2.18 5.21
N LEU A 93 7.60 3.01 4.36
CA LEU A 93 7.95 3.11 2.94
C LEU A 93 9.36 3.68 2.73
N LYS A 94 9.72 4.72 3.49
CA LYS A 94 11.06 5.31 3.46
C LYS A 94 12.12 4.28 3.80
N TYR A 95 11.92 3.54 4.90
CA TYR A 95 12.88 2.53 5.34
C TYR A 95 13.00 1.39 4.31
N ALA A 96 11.90 0.94 3.72
CA ALA A 96 11.93 -0.04 2.64
C ALA A 96 12.75 0.47 1.44
N LYS A 97 12.61 1.76 1.09
CA LYS A 97 13.38 2.38 0.02
C LYS A 97 14.87 2.48 0.34
N GLU A 98 15.22 2.83 1.58
CA GLU A 98 16.61 2.83 2.08
C GLU A 98 17.24 1.43 2.02
N CYS A 99 16.43 0.37 2.21
CA CYS A 99 16.84 -1.03 2.05
C CYS A 99 16.89 -1.51 0.57
N GLY A 100 16.65 -0.61 -0.39
CA GLY A 100 16.76 -0.89 -1.82
C GLY A 100 15.55 -1.58 -2.45
N LEU A 101 14.41 -1.63 -1.77
CA LEU A 101 13.19 -2.25 -2.28
C LEU A 101 12.42 -1.29 -3.21
N LYS A 102 11.70 -1.86 -4.18
CA LYS A 102 10.65 -1.11 -4.87
C LYS A 102 9.46 -0.95 -3.93
N THR A 103 8.91 0.26 -3.86
CA THR A 103 7.86 0.59 -2.90
C THR A 103 6.55 0.97 -3.58
N LYS A 104 5.45 0.58 -2.95
CA LYS A 104 4.09 0.86 -3.40
C LYS A 104 3.24 1.29 -2.23
N SER A 105 2.31 2.19 -2.50
CA SER A 105 1.28 2.58 -1.54
C SER A 105 -0.08 2.70 -2.21
N GLY A 106 -1.12 2.81 -1.41
CA GLY A 106 -2.47 2.99 -1.90
C GLY A 106 -3.31 3.85 -0.97
N LEU A 107 -4.27 4.54 -1.56
CA LEU A 107 -5.31 5.25 -0.82
C LEU A 107 -6.67 5.08 -1.48
N MET A 108 -7.69 5.27 -0.66
CA MET A 108 -9.08 5.32 -1.10
C MET A 108 -9.57 6.77 -1.05
N VAL A 109 -10.44 7.11 -1.98
CA VAL A 109 -11.13 8.41 -2.06
C VAL A 109 -12.64 8.22 -1.95
N GLY A 110 -13.36 9.28 -1.56
CA GLY A 110 -14.81 9.26 -1.35
C GLY A 110 -15.24 9.43 0.10
N PHE A 111 -14.31 9.85 0.99
CA PHE A 111 -14.63 10.25 2.37
C PHE A 111 -14.99 11.73 2.49
N GLY A 112 -14.82 12.54 1.41
CA GLY A 112 -15.05 13.97 1.34
C GLY A 112 -13.75 14.81 1.34
N GLU A 113 -12.63 14.21 0.98
CA GLU A 113 -11.36 14.89 0.71
C GLU A 113 -11.44 15.74 -0.55
N THR A 114 -10.61 16.80 -0.60
CA THR A 114 -10.44 17.61 -1.82
C THR A 114 -9.31 17.03 -2.70
N GLU A 115 -9.26 17.46 -3.97
CA GLU A 115 -8.17 17.08 -4.89
C GLU A 115 -6.80 17.51 -4.32
N GLU A 116 -6.72 18.72 -3.76
CA GLU A 116 -5.49 19.25 -3.19
C GLU A 116 -4.99 18.38 -2.04
N GLN A 117 -5.89 17.88 -1.18
CA GLN A 117 -5.54 17.00 -0.07
C GLN A 117 -5.00 15.64 -0.56
N VAL A 118 -5.56 15.11 -1.66
CA VAL A 118 -5.02 13.88 -2.29
C VAL A 118 -3.65 14.15 -2.90
N VAL A 119 -3.47 15.30 -3.56
CA VAL A 119 -2.18 15.70 -4.14
C VAL A 119 -1.10 15.87 -3.06
N GLU A 120 -1.44 16.40 -1.88
CA GLU A 120 -0.50 16.49 -0.75
C GLU A 120 -0.07 15.08 -0.26
N VAL A 121 -0.97 14.08 -0.29
CA VAL A 121 -0.58 12.69 -0.01
C VAL A 121 0.40 12.17 -1.07
N PHE A 122 0.18 12.46 -2.35
CA PHE A 122 1.14 12.07 -3.40
C PHE A 122 2.51 12.71 -3.21
N LYS A 123 2.57 14.00 -2.82
CA LYS A 123 3.84 14.67 -2.49
C LYS A 123 4.54 13.96 -1.35
N ALA A 124 3.84 13.72 -0.23
CA ALA A 124 4.40 13.05 0.92
C ALA A 124 4.95 11.64 0.58
N LEU A 125 4.24 10.89 -0.25
CA LEU A 125 4.70 9.59 -0.75
C LEU A 125 5.95 9.72 -1.63
N ARG A 126 6.01 10.73 -2.52
CA ARG A 126 7.20 10.98 -3.36
C ARG A 126 8.40 11.44 -2.54
N ASP A 127 8.19 12.25 -1.51
CA ASP A 127 9.25 12.76 -0.63
C ASP A 127 9.98 11.61 0.11
N VAL A 128 9.28 10.50 0.39
CA VAL A 128 9.88 9.28 0.94
C VAL A 128 10.35 8.28 -0.13
N GLY A 129 10.28 8.66 -1.42
CA GLY A 129 10.78 7.85 -2.54
C GLY A 129 9.84 6.73 -2.99
N CYS A 130 8.55 6.77 -2.64
CA CYS A 130 7.58 5.75 -3.06
C CYS A 130 7.48 5.69 -4.58
N ASP A 131 7.62 4.48 -5.15
CA ASP A 131 7.72 4.27 -6.60
C ASP A 131 6.35 4.18 -7.29
N MET A 132 5.36 3.59 -6.61
CA MET A 132 4.07 3.24 -7.20
C MET A 132 2.93 3.65 -6.28
N VAL A 133 1.79 4.07 -6.88
CA VAL A 133 0.59 4.41 -6.12
C VAL A 133 -0.68 3.85 -6.76
N THR A 134 -1.62 3.42 -5.90
CA THR A 134 -2.97 3.03 -6.30
C THR A 134 -4.00 3.96 -5.67
N VAL A 135 -5.03 4.33 -6.44
CA VAL A 135 -6.16 5.14 -5.95
C VAL A 135 -7.46 4.43 -6.31
N GLY A 136 -8.24 4.08 -5.30
CA GLY A 136 -9.53 3.40 -5.46
C GLY A 136 -10.68 4.13 -4.78
N GLN A 137 -11.92 3.80 -5.16
CA GLN A 137 -13.10 4.30 -4.46
C GLN A 137 -13.26 3.59 -3.11
N TYR A 138 -13.50 4.35 -2.05
CA TYR A 138 -13.95 3.80 -0.78
C TYR A 138 -15.37 3.25 -0.93
N LEU A 139 -15.56 2.00 -0.48
CA LEU A 139 -16.87 1.37 -0.38
C LEU A 139 -17.10 1.01 1.09
N GLN A 140 -18.23 1.41 1.65
CA GLN A 140 -18.58 1.14 3.04
C GLN A 140 -18.77 -0.37 3.27
N PRO A 141 -17.92 -1.04 4.07
CA PRO A 141 -18.03 -2.50 4.26
C PRO A 141 -19.29 -2.92 5.02
N THR A 142 -19.67 -2.16 6.05
CA THR A 142 -20.89 -2.37 6.84
C THR A 142 -21.45 -1.04 7.32
N LYS A 143 -22.70 -1.02 7.78
CA LYS A 143 -23.35 0.19 8.33
C LYS A 143 -22.66 0.82 9.55
N PHE A 144 -21.71 0.11 10.17
CA PHE A 144 -20.92 0.60 11.30
C PHE A 144 -19.64 1.32 10.87
N HIS A 145 -19.24 1.21 9.61
CA HIS A 145 -18.12 1.93 9.06
C HIS A 145 -18.54 3.33 8.59
N ILE A 146 -17.58 4.18 8.33
CA ILE A 146 -17.83 5.52 7.80
C ILE A 146 -18.64 5.42 6.51
N ALA A 147 -19.72 6.19 6.42
CA ALA A 147 -20.52 6.25 5.21
C ALA A 147 -19.72 6.84 4.04
N VAL A 148 -19.96 6.32 2.84
CA VAL A 148 -19.43 6.94 1.61
C VAL A 148 -19.98 8.35 1.53
N LYS A 149 -19.09 9.34 1.47
CA LYS A 149 -19.46 10.75 1.35
C LYS A 149 -19.73 11.11 -0.11
N GLU A 150 -18.96 10.51 -1.01
CA GLU A 150 -19.05 10.77 -2.45
C GLU A 150 -18.63 9.52 -3.24
N TYR A 151 -19.36 9.21 -4.31
CA TYR A 151 -18.90 8.33 -5.36
C TYR A 151 -18.20 9.19 -6.41
N VAL A 152 -16.86 9.20 -6.31
CA VAL A 152 -15.99 10.04 -7.13
C VAL A 152 -16.13 9.71 -8.61
N HIS A 153 -16.32 10.73 -9.44
CA HIS A 153 -16.52 10.56 -10.87
C HIS A 153 -15.28 9.91 -11.54
N PRO A 154 -15.44 8.96 -12.48
CA PRO A 154 -14.30 8.29 -13.15
C PRO A 154 -13.24 9.25 -13.72
N GLN A 155 -13.64 10.39 -14.27
CA GLN A 155 -12.70 11.41 -14.77
C GLN A 155 -11.77 11.97 -13.68
N GLN A 156 -12.20 11.99 -12.42
CA GLN A 156 -11.34 12.44 -11.32
C GLN A 156 -10.23 11.42 -11.05
N PHE A 157 -10.50 10.13 -11.20
CA PHE A 157 -9.45 9.10 -11.13
C PHE A 157 -8.44 9.25 -12.27
N ASP A 158 -8.89 9.59 -13.49
CA ASP A 158 -7.98 9.90 -14.59
C ASP A 158 -7.08 11.10 -14.25
N ARG A 159 -7.64 12.15 -13.66
CA ARG A 159 -6.87 13.33 -13.18
C ARG A 159 -5.85 12.93 -12.12
N TYR A 160 -6.23 12.14 -11.12
CA TYR A 160 -5.29 11.63 -10.09
C TYR A 160 -4.15 10.85 -10.72
N ARG A 161 -4.45 9.98 -11.70
CA ARG A 161 -3.43 9.24 -12.45
C ARG A 161 -2.44 10.19 -13.13
N ASP A 162 -2.94 11.16 -13.87
CA ASP A 162 -2.12 12.09 -14.65
C ASP A 162 -1.26 13.00 -13.75
N ILE A 163 -1.81 13.45 -12.61
CA ILE A 163 -1.08 14.21 -11.60
C ILE A 163 0.04 13.37 -11.01
N ALA A 164 -0.27 12.15 -10.56
CA ALA A 164 0.73 11.27 -9.95
C ALA A 164 1.85 10.91 -10.93
N PHE A 165 1.56 10.64 -12.20
CA PHE A 165 2.61 10.43 -13.21
C PHE A 165 3.51 11.65 -13.39
N LYS A 166 2.93 12.87 -13.44
CA LYS A 166 3.71 14.12 -13.51
C LYS A 166 4.60 14.34 -12.29
N MET A 167 4.22 13.80 -11.14
CA MET A 167 5.01 13.84 -9.91
C MET A 167 6.12 12.79 -9.86
N GLY A 168 6.24 11.94 -10.89
CA GLY A 168 7.32 10.98 -11.03
C GLY A 168 7.07 9.61 -10.40
N PHE A 169 5.81 9.23 -10.12
CA PHE A 169 5.53 7.83 -9.83
C PHE A 169 5.79 6.98 -11.08
N LEU A 170 6.47 5.86 -10.91
CA LEU A 170 6.80 4.95 -12.01
C LEU A 170 5.56 4.21 -12.50
N ARG A 171 4.59 4.03 -11.60
CA ARG A 171 3.33 3.36 -11.88
C ARG A 171 2.18 3.95 -11.07
N VAL A 172 1.07 4.11 -11.74
CA VAL A 172 -0.18 4.62 -11.12
C VAL A 172 -1.35 3.81 -11.64
N ASN A 173 -2.06 3.16 -10.73
CA ASN A 173 -3.38 2.59 -11.01
C ASN A 173 -4.42 3.42 -10.28
N SER A 174 -5.32 4.06 -11.02
CA SER A 174 -6.36 4.92 -10.44
C SER A 174 -7.70 4.66 -11.13
N GLY A 175 -8.71 4.34 -10.36
CA GLY A 175 -10.04 4.05 -10.88
C GLY A 175 -11.00 3.56 -9.79
N PRO A 176 -12.33 3.61 -10.03
CA PRO A 176 -13.33 3.27 -9.02
C PRO A 176 -13.19 1.85 -8.46
N LEU A 177 -12.79 0.89 -9.27
CA LEU A 177 -12.65 -0.52 -8.88
C LEU A 177 -11.21 -0.93 -8.57
N VAL A 178 -10.26 0.02 -8.58
CA VAL A 178 -8.86 -0.26 -8.28
C VAL A 178 -8.72 -0.67 -6.81
N ARG A 179 -7.90 -1.69 -6.59
CA ARG A 179 -7.43 -2.18 -5.29
C ARG A 179 -5.93 -2.38 -5.34
N SER A 180 -5.28 -2.58 -4.20
CA SER A 180 -3.82 -2.74 -4.12
C SER A 180 -3.27 -3.82 -5.05
N SER A 181 -4.01 -4.91 -5.26
CA SER A 181 -3.62 -6.02 -6.13
C SER A 181 -4.05 -5.87 -7.60
N TYR A 182 -4.72 -4.76 -7.97
CA TYR A 182 -5.23 -4.56 -9.33
C TYR A 182 -4.08 -4.38 -10.33
N HIS A 183 -4.01 -5.28 -11.33
CA HIS A 183 -2.92 -5.31 -12.33
C HIS A 183 -1.52 -5.19 -11.70
N ALA A 184 -1.30 -5.87 -10.56
CA ALA A 184 -0.04 -5.80 -9.84
C ALA A 184 1.12 -6.48 -10.61
N GLU A 185 0.80 -7.38 -11.56
CA GLU A 185 1.75 -8.15 -12.36
C GLU A 185 2.61 -7.31 -13.30
N ALA A 186 2.18 -6.13 -13.64
CA ALA A 186 2.94 -5.24 -14.50
C ALA A 186 3.92 -4.40 -13.63
N ILE A 187 5.00 -4.97 -13.14
CA ILE A 187 6.02 -4.35 -12.27
C ILE A 187 7.13 -3.71 -13.11
#